data_90f42809e7c372f9101191d7ff6140a5
#
_entry.id   90f42809e7c372f9101191d7ff6140a5
#
_cell.length_a   1.000
_cell.length_b   1.000
_cell.length_c   1.000
_cell.angle_alpha   90.00
_cell.angle_beta   90.00
_cell.angle_gamma   90.00
#
_symmetry.space_group_name_H-M   'P 1'
#
loop_
_entity.id
_entity.type
_entity.pdbx_description
1 polymer ?
#
loop_
_entity_poly.entity_id
_entity_poly.type
_entity_poly.pdbx_seq_one_letter_code
_entity_poly.pdbx_strand_id
1 'polypeptide(L)'
;MAIKIMITDDHSMIREGLKNLLELEGDIEVIAEAEDGEDCLNKLLTVKPDVLLLDINMPKLNGLEVLKKLKERKSKVKVLVLTVHNETEYLMKAVEIGINGYVLKDSESSELKK
;
A
#
# COMPACT_ATOMS: atom_id res chain seq x y z
N MET A 1 19.39 -1.61 9.49
CA MET A 1 18.01 -1.92 9.86
C MET A 1 17.11 -1.93 8.63
N ALA A 2 16.28 -2.95 8.51
CA ALA A 2 15.38 -3.06 7.37
C ALA A 2 14.12 -2.24 7.59
N ILE A 3 13.64 -1.60 6.51
CA ILE A 3 12.33 -0.95 6.51
C ILE A 3 11.30 -2.04 6.28
N LYS A 4 10.35 -2.15 7.19
CA LYS A 4 9.32 -3.19 7.13
C LYS A 4 8.12 -2.68 6.35
N ILE A 5 7.74 -3.42 5.31
CA ILE A 5 6.67 -3.02 4.41
C ILE A 5 5.59 -4.08 4.36
N MET A 6 4.34 -3.64 4.29
CA MET A 6 3.20 -4.50 4.00
C MET A 6 2.62 -4.05 2.66
N ILE A 7 2.30 -5.01 1.79
CA ILE A 7 1.73 -4.72 0.47
C ILE A 7 0.28 -5.18 0.45
N THR A 8 -0.62 -4.30 0.05
CA THR A 8 -2.05 -4.60 -0.09
C THR A 8 -2.47 -4.34 -1.53
N ASP A 9 -2.80 -5.40 -2.25
CA ASP A 9 -3.23 -5.34 -3.65
C ASP A 9 -3.97 -6.65 -3.95
N ASP A 10 -5.05 -6.56 -4.72
CA ASP A 10 -5.84 -7.76 -5.05
C ASP A 10 -5.23 -8.60 -6.18
N HIS A 11 -4.14 -8.13 -6.78
CA HIS A 11 -3.45 -8.85 -7.84
C HIS A 11 -2.20 -9.54 -7.30
N SER A 12 -2.23 -10.86 -7.18
CA SER A 12 -1.10 -11.60 -6.63
C SER A 12 0.20 -11.39 -7.41
N MET A 13 0.10 -11.28 -8.73
CA MET A 13 1.30 -11.06 -9.57
C MET A 13 1.93 -9.70 -9.31
N ILE A 14 1.10 -8.68 -9.06
CA ILE A 14 1.62 -7.35 -8.74
C ILE A 14 2.30 -7.38 -7.39
N ARG A 15 1.68 -8.03 -6.39
CA ARG A 15 2.28 -8.16 -5.06
C ARG A 15 3.64 -8.85 -5.13
N GLU A 16 3.71 -9.94 -5.88
CA GLU A 16 4.96 -10.68 -6.03
C GLU A 16 6.04 -9.84 -6.71
N GLY A 17 5.68 -9.15 -7.78
CA GLY A 17 6.61 -8.27 -8.49
C GLY A 17 7.12 -7.15 -7.62
N LEU A 18 6.24 -6.50 -6.88
CA LEU A 18 6.61 -5.42 -5.96
C LEU A 18 7.53 -5.93 -4.86
N LYS A 19 7.20 -7.09 -4.29
CA LYS A 19 8.02 -7.69 -3.26
C LYS A 19 9.44 -7.94 -3.76
N ASN A 20 9.56 -8.54 -4.94
CA ASN A 20 10.86 -8.84 -5.53
C ASN A 20 11.66 -7.57 -5.79
N LEU A 21 11.02 -6.54 -6.35
CA LEU A 21 11.70 -5.27 -6.63
C LEU A 21 12.18 -4.59 -5.35
N LEU A 22 11.32 -4.54 -4.34
CA LEU A 22 11.66 -3.86 -3.10
C LEU A 22 12.76 -4.58 -2.34
N GLU A 23 12.72 -5.90 -2.32
CA GLU A 23 13.73 -6.67 -1.57
C GLU A 23 15.09 -6.69 -2.25
N LEU A 24 15.17 -6.31 -3.52
CA LEU A 24 16.45 -6.13 -4.19
C LEU A 24 17.28 -5.01 -3.57
N GLU A 25 16.64 -4.07 -2.92
CA GLU A 25 17.35 -2.95 -2.30
C GLU A 25 18.13 -3.35 -1.04
N GLY A 26 17.86 -4.53 -0.50
CA GLY A 26 18.63 -5.07 0.62
C GLY A 26 18.27 -4.52 2.00
N ASP A 27 17.73 -3.32 2.06
CA ASP A 27 17.34 -2.70 3.33
C ASP A 27 15.82 -2.54 3.46
N ILE A 28 15.07 -3.27 2.62
CA ILE A 28 13.61 -3.31 2.66
C ILE A 28 13.18 -4.77 2.82
N GLU A 29 12.26 -4.98 3.74
CA GLU A 29 11.70 -6.32 4.00
C GLU A 29 10.18 -6.27 3.90
N VAL A 30 9.61 -7.12 3.05
CA VAL A 30 8.14 -7.24 2.95
C VAL A 30 7.71 -8.27 3.99
N ILE A 31 7.07 -7.80 5.05
CA ILE A 31 6.73 -8.66 6.19
C ILE A 31 5.31 -9.21 6.12
N ALA A 32 4.47 -8.67 5.25
CA ALA A 32 3.10 -9.16 5.10
C ALA A 32 2.52 -8.72 3.77
N GLU A 33 1.52 -9.45 3.31
CA GLU A 33 0.75 -9.11 2.12
C GLU A 33 -0.73 -9.28 2.43
N ALA A 34 -1.56 -8.45 1.82
CA ALA A 34 -3.00 -8.56 1.95
C ALA A 34 -3.63 -8.48 0.55
N GLU A 35 -4.73 -9.19 0.35
CA GLU A 35 -5.39 -9.26 -0.94
C GLU A 35 -6.59 -8.32 -1.07
N ASP A 36 -7.04 -7.74 0.02
CA ASP A 36 -8.14 -6.76 0.03
C ASP A 36 -8.08 -5.92 1.29
N GLY A 37 -9.00 -4.96 1.39
CA GLY A 37 -9.00 -4.02 2.51
C GLY A 37 -9.30 -4.66 3.86
N GLU A 38 -10.20 -5.64 3.88
CA GLU A 38 -10.52 -6.33 5.13
C GLU A 38 -9.31 -7.11 5.63
N ASP A 39 -8.65 -7.85 4.73
CA ASP A 39 -7.46 -8.61 5.07
C ASP A 39 -6.36 -7.68 5.58
N CYS A 40 -6.21 -6.53 4.92
CA CYS A 40 -5.24 -5.51 5.32
C CYS A 40 -5.48 -5.06 6.76
N LEU A 41 -6.70 -4.66 7.08
CA LEU A 41 -7.03 -4.15 8.40
C LEU A 41 -6.87 -5.22 9.48
N ASN A 42 -7.25 -6.46 9.16
CA ASN A 42 -7.10 -7.56 10.09
C ASN A 42 -5.64 -7.84 10.39
N LYS A 43 -4.81 -7.87 9.37
CA LYS A 43 -3.37 -8.12 9.55
C LYS A 43 -2.68 -6.99 10.31
N LEU A 44 -3.13 -5.76 10.10
CA LEU A 44 -2.54 -4.62 10.81
C LEU A 44 -2.84 -4.62 12.31
N LEU A 45 -3.74 -5.46 12.77
CA LEU A 45 -3.96 -5.63 14.21
C LEU A 45 -2.77 -6.28 14.90
N THR A 46 -2.04 -7.13 14.19
CA THR A 46 -0.92 -7.87 14.76
C THR A 46 0.42 -7.55 14.10
N VAL A 47 0.41 -7.15 12.83
CA VAL A 47 1.62 -6.82 12.07
C VAL A 47 1.85 -5.32 12.14
N LYS A 48 3.08 -4.91 12.42
CA LYS A 48 3.43 -3.49 12.57
C LYS A 48 4.45 -3.07 11.51
N PRO A 49 4.02 -2.86 10.25
CA PRO A 49 4.95 -2.38 9.23
C PRO A 49 5.29 -0.91 9.44
N ASP A 50 6.42 -0.49 8.92
CA ASP A 50 6.79 0.92 8.90
C ASP A 50 6.02 1.65 7.80
N VAL A 51 5.83 0.97 6.67
CA VAL A 51 5.15 1.53 5.49
C VAL A 51 4.12 0.54 4.97
N LEU A 52 2.95 1.04 4.62
CA LEU A 52 1.89 0.26 3.97
C LEU A 52 1.79 0.72 2.51
N LEU A 53 1.99 -0.21 1.58
CA LEU A 53 1.66 0.01 0.18
C LEU A 53 0.23 -0.42 -0.01
N LEU A 54 -0.63 0.50 -0.43
CA LEU A 54 -2.07 0.27 -0.45
C LEU A 54 -2.66 0.56 -1.82
N ASP A 55 -3.19 -0.48 -2.46
CA ASP A 55 -3.94 -0.31 -3.70
C ASP A 55 -5.24 0.42 -3.36
N ILE A 56 -5.51 1.48 -4.11
CA ILE A 56 -6.67 2.32 -3.83
C ILE A 56 -7.98 1.70 -4.32
N ASN A 57 -7.91 0.86 -5.34
CA ASN A 57 -9.10 0.27 -5.95
C ASN A 57 -9.09 -1.25 -5.82
N MET A 58 -9.75 -1.75 -4.78
CA MET A 58 -9.83 -3.17 -4.47
C MET A 58 -11.26 -3.60 -4.20
N PRO A 59 -11.56 -4.90 -4.37
CA PRO A 59 -12.88 -5.41 -3.99
C PRO A 59 -13.08 -5.40 -2.47
N LYS A 60 -14.28 -5.60 -2.03
CA LYS A 60 -14.71 -5.58 -0.63
C LYS A 60 -14.49 -4.20 -0.04
N LEU A 61 -13.44 -4.01 0.73
CA LEU A 61 -13.14 -2.73 1.34
C LEU A 61 -12.03 -2.07 0.54
N ASN A 62 -12.31 -0.97 -0.15
CA ASN A 62 -11.32 -0.31 -1.00
C ASN A 62 -10.31 0.49 -0.19
N GLY A 63 -9.28 0.99 -0.89
CA GLY A 63 -8.19 1.71 -0.21
C GLY A 63 -8.62 2.95 0.54
N LEU A 64 -9.63 3.67 0.05
CA LEU A 64 -10.11 4.86 0.74
C LEU A 64 -10.73 4.51 2.08
N GLU A 65 -11.47 3.41 2.14
CA GLU A 65 -12.07 2.95 3.37
C GLU A 65 -11.03 2.46 4.36
N VAL A 66 -9.97 1.80 3.86
CA VAL A 66 -8.84 1.41 4.70
C VAL A 66 -8.18 2.65 5.32
N LEU A 67 -7.97 3.70 4.52
CA LEU A 67 -7.38 4.95 5.01
C LEU A 67 -8.23 5.57 6.10
N LYS A 68 -9.55 5.60 5.91
CA LYS A 68 -10.45 6.15 6.92
C LYS A 68 -10.36 5.37 8.22
N LYS A 69 -10.32 4.03 8.13
CA LYS A 69 -10.19 3.19 9.32
C LYS A 69 -8.87 3.40 10.04
N LEU A 70 -7.79 3.57 9.29
CA LEU A 70 -6.49 3.84 9.89
C LEU A 70 -6.48 5.18 10.63
N LYS A 71 -7.14 6.19 10.07
CA LYS A 71 -7.27 7.48 10.75
C LYS A 71 -8.08 7.36 12.03
N GLU A 72 -9.16 6.58 12.01
CA GLU A 72 -9.96 6.31 13.20
C GLU A 72 -9.15 5.62 14.29
N ARG A 73 -8.27 4.70 13.89
CA ARG A 73 -7.40 3.98 14.83
C ARG A 73 -6.20 4.81 15.28
N LYS A 74 -6.02 5.99 14.72
CA LYS A 74 -4.85 6.85 14.95
C LYS A 74 -3.55 6.12 14.67
N SER A 75 -3.55 5.32 13.61
CA SER A 75 -2.38 4.56 13.19
C SER A 75 -1.25 5.49 12.75
N LYS A 76 -0.02 5.13 13.10
CA LYS A 76 1.17 5.89 12.73
C LYS A 76 1.87 5.32 11.50
N VAL A 77 1.31 4.27 10.89
CA VAL A 77 1.91 3.68 9.70
C VAL A 77 1.93 4.70 8.57
N LYS A 78 3.03 4.74 7.84
CA LYS A 78 3.13 5.60 6.66
C LYS A 78 2.48 4.87 5.48
N VAL A 79 1.68 5.58 4.71
CA VAL A 79 0.93 4.99 3.61
C VAL A 79 1.41 5.54 2.28
N LEU A 80 1.76 4.63 1.35
CA LEU A 80 2.01 4.95 -0.04
C LEU A 80 0.90 4.29 -0.85
N VAL A 81 0.16 5.08 -1.61
CA VAL A 81 -0.98 4.59 -2.38
C VAL A 81 -0.51 4.11 -3.75
N LEU A 82 -0.98 2.93 -4.16
CA LEU A 82 -0.77 2.41 -5.51
C LEU A 82 -2.01 2.76 -6.33
N THR A 83 -1.82 3.39 -7.47
CA THR A 83 -2.93 3.85 -8.30
C THR A 83 -2.54 3.79 -9.78
N VAL A 84 -3.54 3.90 -10.66
CA VAL A 84 -3.31 4.01 -12.11
C VAL A 84 -3.78 5.38 -12.59
N HIS A 85 -3.38 5.76 -13.80
CA HIS A 85 -3.66 7.10 -14.33
C HIS A 85 -5.13 7.50 -14.32
N ASN A 86 -6.03 6.55 -14.56
CA ASN A 86 -7.46 6.85 -14.63
C ASN A 86 -8.16 6.87 -13.29
N GLU A 87 -7.40 6.83 -12.20
CA GLU A 87 -7.97 6.83 -10.85
C GLU A 87 -7.68 8.13 -10.10
N THR A 88 -7.54 9.22 -10.84
CA THR A 88 -7.18 10.52 -10.27
C THR A 88 -8.14 10.98 -9.16
N GLU A 89 -9.46 10.76 -9.35
CA GLU A 89 -10.44 11.15 -8.34
C GLU A 89 -10.23 10.43 -7.03
N TYR A 90 -9.95 9.13 -7.09
CA TYR A 90 -9.68 8.34 -5.89
C TYR A 90 -8.39 8.81 -5.21
N LEU A 91 -7.38 9.12 -6.01
CA LEU A 91 -6.12 9.61 -5.47
C LEU A 91 -6.32 10.94 -4.74
N MET A 92 -7.10 11.85 -5.31
CA MET A 92 -7.38 13.14 -4.68
C MET A 92 -8.08 12.95 -3.33
N LYS A 93 -9.03 12.02 -3.26
CA LYS A 93 -9.71 11.70 -2.01
C LYS A 93 -8.75 11.13 -0.98
N ALA A 94 -7.82 10.27 -1.43
CA ALA A 94 -6.81 9.71 -0.54
C ALA A 94 -5.91 10.81 0.03
N VAL A 95 -5.51 11.76 -0.80
CA VAL A 95 -4.70 12.90 -0.37
C VAL A 95 -5.44 13.71 0.70
N GLU A 96 -6.74 13.93 0.50
CA GLU A 96 -7.55 14.66 1.48
C GLU A 96 -7.62 13.93 2.83
N ILE A 97 -7.73 12.61 2.81
CA ILE A 97 -7.73 11.80 4.02
C ILE A 97 -6.37 11.85 4.70
N GLY A 98 -5.31 11.82 3.90
CA GLY A 98 -3.94 11.92 4.38
C GLY A 98 -3.12 10.69 4.04
N ILE A 99 -2.15 10.85 3.15
CA ILE A 99 -1.20 9.81 2.76
C ILE A 99 0.19 10.42 2.73
N ASN A 100 1.20 9.56 2.70
CA ASN A 100 2.60 10.00 2.66
C ASN A 100 3.14 10.11 1.24
N GLY A 101 2.50 9.44 0.29
CA GLY A 101 2.89 9.50 -1.12
C GLY A 101 2.07 8.54 -1.95
N TYR A 102 2.38 8.48 -3.24
CA TYR A 102 1.70 7.57 -4.14
C TYR A 102 2.64 7.11 -5.25
N VAL A 103 2.30 5.97 -5.85
CA VAL A 103 3.05 5.38 -6.97
C VAL A 103 2.03 4.93 -8.02
N LEU A 104 2.32 5.21 -9.28
CA LEU A 104 1.47 4.75 -10.38
C LEU A 104 1.80 3.31 -10.73
N LYS A 105 0.79 2.43 -10.67
CA LYS A 105 0.96 1.01 -10.94
C LYS A 105 1.34 0.72 -12.37
N ASP A 106 0.95 1.60 -13.30
CA ASP A 106 1.25 1.45 -14.71
C ASP A 106 2.57 2.13 -15.09
N SER A 107 3.34 2.58 -14.11
CA SER A 107 4.68 3.11 -14.32
C SER A 107 5.66 1.98 -14.62
N GLU A 108 6.74 2.31 -15.31
CA GLU A 108 7.82 1.36 -15.52
C GLU A 108 8.46 1.01 -14.18
N SER A 109 8.98 -0.20 -14.07
CA SER A 109 9.57 -0.67 -12.82
C SER A 109 10.71 0.22 -12.34
N SER A 110 11.42 0.87 -13.25
CA SER A 110 12.50 1.79 -12.90
C SER A 110 11.99 3.00 -12.11
N GLU A 111 10.74 3.39 -12.29
CA GLU A 111 10.16 4.51 -11.55
C GLU A 111 9.81 4.11 -10.12
N LEU A 112 9.51 2.84 -9.89
CA LEU A 112 9.23 2.36 -8.55
C LEU A 112 10.45 2.43 -7.64
N LYS A 113 11.63 2.41 -8.20
CA LYS A 113 12.88 2.45 -7.45
C LYS A 113 13.28 3.86 -7.01
N LYS A 114 12.65 4.84 -7.59
CA LYS A 114 12.93 6.23 -7.24
C LYS A 114 12.22 6.64 -5.98
#